data_6a7d105bfb1db2c68e021f2bbc3da4c6
#
_entry.id   6a7d105bfb1db2c68e021f2bbc3da4c6
#
_cell.length_a   1.000
_cell.length_b   1.000
_cell.length_c   1.000
_cell.angle_alpha   90.00
_cell.angle_beta   90.00
_cell.angle_gamma   90.00
#
_symmetry.space_group_name_H-M   'P 1'
#
loop_
_entity.id
_entity.type
_entity.pdbx_description
1 polymer ?
#
loop_
_entity_poly.entity_id
_entity_poly.type
_entity_poly.pdbx_seq_one_letter_code
_entity_poly.pdbx_strand_id
1 'polypeptide(L)'
;MNTTVLSTLIGRTLSDNENVIEQGYGGSSQTTAGCFIKTQTVNSICNGTVVSVERDAITNTWCVTVWVNSQQWVRYCYLSSVKVITGTTISMNDSIGYAYKNLMKFEYCTSAKSKFPVRVSNQQLYKHDPTPILSGQLKLSEVI
;
A
#
# COMPACT_ATOMS: atom_id res chain seq x y z
N MET A 1 11.50 -16.14 3.92
CA MET A 1 11.58 -14.84 3.24
C MET A 1 11.25 -13.76 4.24
N ASN A 2 12.04 -12.74 4.29
CA ASN A 2 11.76 -11.63 5.20
C ASN A 2 10.95 -10.54 4.49
N THR A 3 10.45 -9.59 5.25
CA THR A 3 9.60 -8.51 4.72
C THR A 3 10.34 -7.60 3.74
N THR A 4 11.67 -7.55 3.79
CA THR A 4 12.48 -6.70 2.94
C THR A 4 12.33 -7.05 1.47
N VAL A 5 12.15 -8.32 1.15
CA VAL A 5 12.14 -8.80 -0.24
C VAL A 5 10.99 -8.17 -1.05
N LEU A 6 9.78 -8.19 -0.54
CA LEU A 6 8.65 -7.57 -1.24
C LEU A 6 8.59 -6.06 -1.07
N SER A 7 9.10 -5.55 0.05
CA SER A 7 9.16 -4.10 0.25
C SER A 7 10.01 -3.43 -0.82
N THR A 8 11.09 -4.07 -1.28
CA THR A 8 11.92 -3.51 -2.34
C THR A 8 11.22 -3.43 -3.68
N LEU A 9 10.15 -4.20 -3.88
CA LEU A 9 9.36 -4.11 -5.11
C LEU A 9 8.52 -2.84 -5.13
N ILE A 10 8.12 -2.32 -3.98
CA ILE A 10 7.37 -1.06 -3.91
C ILE A 10 8.27 0.10 -4.34
N GLY A 11 9.50 0.06 -3.92
CA GLY A 11 10.46 1.09 -4.27
C GLY A 11 11.84 0.78 -3.70
N ARG A 12 12.81 1.63 -3.99
CA ARG A 12 14.16 1.46 -3.49
C ARG A 12 14.40 2.40 -2.32
N THR A 13 15.13 1.92 -1.33
CA THR A 13 15.56 2.78 -0.24
C THR A 13 16.63 3.76 -0.75
N LEU A 14 16.71 4.90 -0.11
CA LEU A 14 17.72 5.90 -0.46
C LEU A 14 19.13 5.46 -0.10
N SER A 15 19.25 4.54 0.86
CA SER A 15 20.54 4.10 1.38
C SER A 15 20.95 2.72 0.91
N ASP A 16 20.23 2.12 -0.02
CA ASP A 16 20.44 0.73 -0.45
C ASP A 16 20.45 -0.25 0.72
N ASN A 17 19.82 0.12 1.80
CA ASN A 17 19.70 -0.71 2.98
C ASN A 17 18.66 -1.79 2.76
N GLU A 18 18.95 -3.02 3.15
CA GLU A 18 18.01 -4.11 3.03
C GLU A 18 16.73 -3.89 3.83
N ASN A 19 16.82 -3.16 4.92
CA ASN A 19 15.66 -2.92 5.78
C ASN A 19 14.92 -1.67 5.33
N VAL A 20 13.98 -1.83 4.43
CA VAL A 20 13.17 -0.73 3.90
C VAL A 20 11.99 -0.37 4.79
N ILE A 21 11.62 -1.24 5.72
CA ILE A 21 10.50 -0.97 6.61
C ILE A 21 10.99 -0.12 7.77
N GLU A 22 10.54 1.14 7.81
CA GLU A 22 10.87 2.07 8.89
C GLU A 22 10.06 1.75 10.13
N GLN A 23 8.79 1.42 9.95
CA GLN A 23 7.90 1.09 11.05
C GLN A 23 6.95 0.01 10.59
N GLY A 24 6.90 -1.10 11.32
CA GLY A 24 5.97 -2.19 11.06
C GLY A 24 4.56 -1.85 11.50
N TYR A 25 3.66 -2.79 11.34
CA TYR A 25 2.26 -2.63 11.66
C TYR A 25 2.06 -2.35 13.15
N GLY A 26 1.54 -1.17 13.45
CA GLY A 26 1.30 -0.80 14.83
C GLY A 26 0.09 -1.50 15.43
N GLY A 27 -0.99 -1.60 14.69
CA GLY A 27 -2.20 -2.31 15.12
C GLY A 27 -2.98 -1.65 16.24
N SER A 28 -2.53 -0.50 16.74
CA SER A 28 -3.17 0.15 17.88
C SER A 28 -4.01 1.36 17.48
N SER A 29 -3.84 1.89 16.28
CA SER A 29 -4.59 3.06 15.82
C SER A 29 -4.70 3.06 14.30
N GLN A 30 -5.61 3.88 13.78
CA GLN A 30 -5.79 4.05 12.35
C GLN A 30 -4.53 4.58 11.66
N THR A 31 -3.78 5.44 12.34
CA THR A 31 -2.59 6.04 11.74
C THR A 31 -1.43 5.05 11.63
N THR A 32 -1.42 4.01 12.47
CA THR A 32 -0.37 3.00 12.46
C THR A 32 -0.81 1.67 11.86
N ALA A 33 -2.03 1.60 11.34
CA ALA A 33 -2.58 0.37 10.76
C ALA A 33 -2.05 0.14 9.33
N GLY A 34 -0.76 0.03 9.20
CA GLY A 34 -0.04 -0.19 7.95
C GLY A 34 1.44 -0.28 8.24
N CYS A 35 2.25 -0.47 7.21
CA CYS A 35 3.71 -0.45 7.34
C CYS A 35 4.27 0.78 6.65
N PHE A 36 5.20 1.46 7.33
CA PHE A 36 5.89 2.61 6.75
C PHE A 36 7.16 2.14 6.06
N ILE A 37 7.32 2.53 4.81
CA ILE A 37 8.40 2.06 3.94
C ILE A 37 9.21 3.26 3.47
N LYS A 38 10.53 3.18 3.67
CA LYS A 38 11.45 4.20 3.19
C LYS A 38 11.65 4.02 1.70
N THR A 39 11.19 4.98 0.93
CA THR A 39 11.38 4.96 -0.51
C THR A 39 11.11 6.34 -1.07
N GLN A 40 11.73 6.67 -2.18
CA GLN A 40 11.42 7.91 -2.91
C GLN A 40 10.33 7.62 -3.94
N THR A 41 10.52 6.57 -4.74
CA THR A 41 9.53 6.16 -5.73
C THR A 41 8.65 5.07 -5.15
N VAL A 42 7.41 4.98 -5.64
CA VAL A 42 6.47 3.96 -5.20
C VAL A 42 5.98 3.21 -6.44
N ASN A 43 6.22 1.91 -6.45
CA ASN A 43 5.84 1.03 -7.55
C ASN A 43 4.85 -0.01 -7.05
N SER A 44 4.02 -0.51 -7.97
CA SER A 44 3.05 -1.53 -7.62
C SER A 44 3.72 -2.86 -7.34
N ILE A 45 3.30 -3.54 -6.27
CA ILE A 45 3.81 -4.87 -5.94
C ILE A 45 2.97 -5.98 -6.56
N CYS A 46 1.92 -5.62 -7.30
CA CYS A 46 0.99 -6.60 -7.86
C CYS A 46 0.33 -6.05 -9.11
N ASN A 47 -0.32 -6.94 -9.84
CA ASN A 47 -1.24 -6.54 -10.89
C ASN A 47 -2.59 -6.19 -10.24
N GLY A 48 -3.31 -5.27 -10.83
CA GLY A 48 -4.62 -4.88 -10.31
C GLY A 48 -5.21 -3.70 -11.03
N THR A 49 -6.26 -3.15 -10.46
CA THR A 49 -6.96 -2.00 -11.00
C THR A 49 -7.04 -0.91 -9.94
N VAL A 50 -6.69 0.31 -10.31
CA VAL A 50 -6.82 1.46 -9.41
C VAL A 50 -8.30 1.77 -9.25
N VAL A 51 -8.81 1.64 -8.03
CA VAL A 51 -10.23 1.88 -7.74
C VAL A 51 -10.46 3.21 -7.04
N SER A 52 -9.42 3.82 -6.50
CA SER A 52 -9.54 5.12 -5.82
C SER A 52 -8.21 5.84 -5.79
N VAL A 53 -8.26 7.14 -6.03
CA VAL A 53 -7.14 8.06 -5.84
C VAL A 53 -7.71 9.20 -4.99
N GLU A 54 -7.33 9.26 -3.72
CA GLU A 54 -7.90 10.20 -2.78
C GLU A 54 -6.83 11.08 -2.15
N ARG A 55 -7.18 12.33 -1.88
CA ARG A 55 -6.29 13.26 -1.23
C ARG A 55 -6.73 13.45 0.22
N ASP A 56 -5.76 13.32 1.13
CA ASP A 56 -5.99 13.65 2.53
C ASP A 56 -5.75 15.14 2.72
N ALA A 57 -6.80 15.88 3.05
CA ALA A 57 -6.71 17.33 3.20
C ALA A 57 -5.89 17.75 4.42
N ILE A 58 -5.78 16.90 5.42
CA ILE A 58 -5.03 17.24 6.65
C ILE A 58 -3.54 17.17 6.39
N THR A 59 -3.08 16.08 5.79
CA THR A 59 -1.65 15.86 5.51
C THR A 59 -1.23 16.39 4.15
N ASN A 60 -2.20 16.69 3.29
CA ASN A 60 -1.97 17.10 1.89
C ASN A 60 -1.20 16.03 1.11
N THR A 61 -1.51 14.78 1.38
CA THR A 61 -0.91 13.64 0.70
C THR A 61 -2.00 12.84 -0.03
N TRP A 62 -1.57 11.94 -0.91
CA TRP A 62 -2.47 11.13 -1.71
C TRP A 62 -2.43 9.68 -1.28
N CYS A 63 -3.53 8.98 -1.49
CA CYS A 63 -3.64 7.55 -1.24
C CYS A 63 -4.26 6.88 -2.46
N VAL A 64 -3.58 5.87 -2.99
CA VAL A 64 -4.03 5.09 -4.13
C VAL A 64 -4.44 3.71 -3.64
N THR A 65 -5.68 3.33 -3.93
CA THR A 65 -6.20 2.00 -3.60
C THR A 65 -6.30 1.17 -4.85
N VAL A 66 -5.75 -0.04 -4.79
CA VAL A 66 -5.69 -0.99 -5.89
C VAL A 66 -6.49 -2.22 -5.53
N TRP A 67 -7.47 -2.56 -6.36
CA TRP A 67 -8.20 -3.81 -6.28
C TRP A 67 -7.35 -4.91 -6.89
N VAL A 68 -7.08 -5.96 -6.11
CA VAL A 68 -6.29 -7.11 -6.57
C VAL A 68 -7.21 -8.24 -7.01
N ASN A 69 -8.19 -8.56 -6.17
CA ASN A 69 -9.22 -9.55 -6.47
C ASN A 69 -10.43 -9.25 -5.56
N SER A 70 -11.46 -10.09 -5.62
CA SER A 70 -12.70 -9.85 -4.88
C SER A 70 -12.53 -9.82 -3.36
N GLN A 71 -11.37 -10.21 -2.84
CA GLN A 71 -11.12 -10.32 -1.40
C GLN A 71 -9.94 -9.48 -0.93
N GLN A 72 -9.15 -8.91 -1.83
CA GLN A 72 -7.91 -8.24 -1.46
C GLN A 72 -7.75 -6.90 -2.15
N TRP A 73 -7.37 -5.91 -1.37
CA TRP A 73 -7.02 -4.56 -1.83
C TRP A 73 -5.71 -4.14 -1.16
N VAL A 74 -4.90 -3.35 -1.87
CA VAL A 74 -3.73 -2.73 -1.27
C VAL A 74 -3.81 -1.22 -1.46
N ARG A 75 -3.22 -0.47 -0.53
CA ARG A 75 -3.24 0.98 -0.56
C ARG A 75 -1.84 1.52 -0.39
N TYR A 76 -1.50 2.46 -1.25
CA TYR A 76 -0.23 3.17 -1.21
C TYR A 76 -0.53 4.59 -0.76
N CYS A 77 -0.22 4.90 0.49
CA CYS A 77 -0.59 6.16 1.11
C CYS A 77 0.63 7.03 1.44
N TYR A 78 0.39 8.28 1.80
CA TYR A 78 1.42 9.29 2.06
C TYR A 78 2.26 9.55 0.82
N LEU A 79 1.57 9.75 -0.30
CA LEU A 79 2.21 10.09 -1.56
C LEU A 79 2.16 11.60 -1.76
N SER A 80 3.28 12.19 -2.19
CA SER A 80 3.33 13.60 -2.53
C SER A 80 2.77 13.86 -3.93
N SER A 81 2.87 12.88 -4.82
CA SER A 81 2.29 12.94 -6.16
C SER A 81 1.90 11.56 -6.63
N VAL A 82 0.97 11.51 -7.58
CA VAL A 82 0.39 10.27 -8.08
C VAL A 82 0.47 10.28 -9.61
N LYS A 83 0.86 9.15 -10.19
CA LYS A 83 1.00 9.00 -11.65
C LYS A 83 -0.14 8.19 -12.28
N VAL A 84 -1.10 7.75 -11.50
CA VAL A 84 -2.22 6.92 -11.98
C VAL A 84 -3.54 7.58 -11.66
N ILE A 85 -4.59 7.17 -12.36
CA ILE A 85 -5.94 7.64 -12.12
C ILE A 85 -6.85 6.45 -11.86
N THR A 86 -8.01 6.71 -11.26
CA THR A 86 -9.03 5.69 -11.04
C THR A 86 -9.40 5.04 -12.37
N GLY A 87 -9.47 3.72 -12.39
CA GLY A 87 -9.76 2.94 -13.58
C GLY A 87 -8.53 2.40 -14.28
N THR A 88 -7.33 2.87 -13.93
CA THR A 88 -6.10 2.39 -14.55
C THR A 88 -5.84 0.94 -14.18
N THR A 89 -5.57 0.10 -15.17
CA THR A 89 -5.06 -1.24 -14.95
C THR A 89 -3.55 -1.13 -14.80
N ILE A 90 -3.02 -1.65 -13.71
CA ILE A 90 -1.59 -1.60 -13.41
C ILE A 90 -1.01 -3.00 -13.35
N SER A 91 0.27 -3.08 -13.67
CA SER A 91 1.05 -4.31 -13.56
C SER A 91 2.09 -4.17 -12.46
N MET A 92 2.58 -5.29 -11.97
CA MET A 92 3.69 -5.31 -11.02
C MET A 92 4.84 -4.45 -11.55
N ASN A 93 5.41 -3.62 -10.69
CA ASN A 93 6.49 -2.67 -10.95
C ASN A 93 6.09 -1.40 -11.70
N ASP A 94 4.83 -1.24 -12.10
CA ASP A 94 4.39 0.03 -12.66
C ASP A 94 4.50 1.14 -11.61
N SER A 95 4.84 2.33 -12.04
CA SER A 95 4.99 3.47 -11.15
C SER A 95 3.63 3.96 -10.66
N ILE A 96 3.48 4.10 -9.36
CA ILE A 96 2.29 4.66 -8.72
C ILE A 96 2.47 6.17 -8.46
N GLY A 97 3.65 6.58 -8.01
CA GLY A 97 3.92 7.96 -7.67
C GLY A 97 5.18 8.10 -6.83
N TYR A 98 5.23 9.19 -6.05
CA TYR A 98 6.37 9.48 -5.18
C TYR A 98 5.93 9.59 -3.73
N ALA A 99 6.76 9.08 -2.82
CA ALA A 99 6.48 9.13 -1.39
C ALA A 99 6.68 10.55 -0.85
N TYR A 100 5.81 10.96 0.07
CA TYR A 100 5.95 12.21 0.78
C TYR A 100 7.08 12.09 1.79
N LYS A 101 8.07 12.98 1.71
CA LYS A 101 9.26 12.96 2.59
C LYS A 101 9.96 11.61 2.62
N ASN A 102 9.94 10.92 1.48
CA ASN A 102 10.62 9.63 1.29
C ASN A 102 10.12 8.51 2.23
N LEU A 103 8.88 8.64 2.70
CA LEU A 103 8.27 7.64 3.57
C LEU A 103 6.82 7.44 3.17
N MET A 104 6.50 6.27 2.62
CA MET A 104 5.13 5.94 2.25
C MET A 104 4.54 4.96 3.27
N LYS A 105 3.22 4.87 3.30
CA LYS A 105 2.51 3.91 4.14
C LYS A 105 1.82 2.89 3.26
N PHE A 106 2.15 1.62 3.46
CA PHE A 106 1.52 0.52 2.74
C PHE A 106 0.45 -0.12 3.63
N GLU A 107 -0.77 -0.23 3.10
CA GLU A 107 -1.90 -0.82 3.80
C GLU A 107 -2.44 -2.01 3.02
N TYR A 108 -2.88 -3.03 3.75
CA TYR A 108 -3.54 -4.21 3.20
C TYR A 108 -4.96 -4.26 3.73
N CYS A 109 -5.93 -4.41 2.84
CA CYS A 109 -7.34 -4.37 3.21
C CYS A 109 -8.09 -5.58 2.66
N THR A 110 -9.08 -6.02 3.43
CA THR A 110 -10.03 -7.04 3.00
C THR A 110 -11.43 -6.64 3.45
N SER A 111 -12.44 -7.43 3.09
CA SER A 111 -13.79 -7.23 3.59
C SER A 111 -14.03 -7.82 4.98
N ALA A 112 -13.08 -8.61 5.50
CA ALA A 112 -13.20 -9.19 6.83
C ALA A 112 -12.99 -8.13 7.90
N LYS A 113 -13.85 -8.11 8.92
CA LYS A 113 -13.81 -7.09 9.96
C LYS A 113 -12.49 -7.07 10.71
N SER A 114 -12.03 -5.87 10.99
CA SER A 114 -10.92 -5.60 11.90
C SER A 114 -11.26 -4.35 12.70
N LYS A 115 -10.34 -3.92 13.56
CA LYS A 115 -10.50 -2.70 14.35
C LYS A 115 -10.31 -1.44 13.52
N PHE A 116 -9.88 -1.55 12.27
CA PHE A 116 -9.47 -0.40 11.48
C PHE A 116 -10.23 -0.34 10.16
N PRO A 117 -11.50 0.13 10.21
CA PRO A 117 -12.29 0.27 8.99
C PRO A 117 -11.76 1.41 8.14
N VAL A 118 -11.91 1.28 6.83
CA VAL A 118 -11.63 2.34 5.88
C VAL A 118 -12.65 2.28 4.78
N ARG A 119 -13.19 3.44 4.40
CA ARG A 119 -14.13 3.49 3.29
C ARG A 119 -13.39 3.92 2.04
N VAL A 120 -13.48 3.09 1.02
CA VAL A 120 -12.84 3.35 -0.27
C VAL A 120 -13.95 3.46 -1.30
N SER A 121 -14.10 4.63 -1.90
CA SER A 121 -15.26 4.95 -2.73
C SER A 121 -16.53 4.68 -1.92
N ASN A 122 -17.39 3.80 -2.35
CA ASN A 122 -18.61 3.48 -1.61
C ASN A 122 -18.53 2.13 -0.91
N GLN A 123 -17.33 1.60 -0.73
CA GLN A 123 -17.14 0.27 -0.18
C GLN A 123 -16.47 0.33 1.19
N GLN A 124 -16.99 -0.41 2.15
CA GLN A 124 -16.38 -0.54 3.46
C GLN A 124 -15.38 -1.67 3.44
N LEU A 125 -14.11 -1.34 3.71
CA LEU A 125 -13.03 -2.30 3.84
C LEU A 125 -12.44 -2.21 5.24
N TYR A 126 -11.56 -3.13 5.55
CA TYR A 126 -10.90 -3.19 6.86
C TYR A 126 -9.40 -3.43 6.67
N LYS A 127 -8.60 -2.65 7.39
CA LYS A 127 -7.15 -2.77 7.33
C LYS A 127 -6.69 -3.94 8.18
N HIS A 128 -5.72 -4.67 7.66
CA HIS A 128 -5.08 -5.79 8.35
C HIS A 128 -3.56 -5.62 8.30
N ASP A 129 -2.85 -6.41 9.10
CA ASP A 129 -1.40 -6.38 9.11
C ASP A 129 -0.86 -6.73 7.71
N PRO A 130 -0.14 -5.83 7.05
CA PRO A 130 0.42 -6.13 5.73
C PRO A 130 1.72 -6.95 5.79
N THR A 131 2.26 -7.21 6.98
CA THR A 131 3.51 -7.95 7.13
C THR A 131 3.51 -9.30 6.41
N PRO A 132 2.45 -10.13 6.50
CA PRO A 132 2.44 -11.39 5.76
C PRO A 132 2.52 -11.22 4.25
N ILE A 133 1.95 -10.14 3.71
CA ILE A 133 2.07 -9.82 2.28
C ILE A 133 3.51 -9.45 1.96
N LEU A 134 4.10 -8.56 2.74
CA LEU A 134 5.45 -8.06 2.48
C LEU A 134 6.51 -9.14 2.68
N SER A 135 6.25 -10.12 3.52
CA SER A 135 7.16 -11.24 3.73
C SER A 135 6.98 -12.39 2.74
N GLY A 136 5.94 -12.33 1.91
CA GLY A 136 5.64 -13.40 0.96
C GLY A 136 4.91 -14.59 1.56
N GLN A 137 4.50 -14.52 2.82
CA GLN A 137 3.75 -15.61 3.46
C GLN A 137 2.31 -15.66 2.97
N LEU A 138 1.70 -14.52 2.70
CA LEU A 138 0.37 -14.44 2.14
C LEU A 138 0.47 -13.75 0.79
N LYS A 139 -0.01 -14.40 -0.26
CA LYS A 139 0.12 -13.88 -1.61
C LYS A 139 -1.08 -13.00 -1.98
N LEU A 140 -0.80 -11.99 -2.78
CA LEU A 140 -1.82 -11.23 -3.47
C LEU A 140 -2.15 -11.98 -4.75
N SER A 141 -3.23 -12.75 -4.69
CA SER A 141 -3.60 -13.62 -5.79
C SER A 141 -4.42 -12.86 -6.79
N GLU A 142 -4.01 -12.87 -8.04
CA GLU A 142 -4.76 -12.23 -9.07
C GLU A 142 -6.04 -12.90 -9.29
N VAL A 143 -6.82 -12.99 -9.38
CA VAL A 143 -8.04 -13.51 -9.75
C VAL A 143 -8.30 -14.88 -9.50
N ILE A 144 -9.35 -15.09 -9.09
CA ILE A 144 -9.81 -16.40 -8.95
C ILE A 144 -11.14 -16.68 -9.59
#